data_9244b6f8ca3501ae8eab5872a0ea9b85
#
_entry.id   9244b6f8ca3501ae8eab5872a0ea9b85
#
_cell.length_a   1.000
_cell.length_b   1.000
_cell.length_c   1.000
_cell.angle_alpha   90.00
_cell.angle_beta   90.00
_cell.angle_gamma   90.00
#
_symmetry.space_group_name_H-M   'P 1'
#
loop_
_entity.id
_entity.type
_entity.pdbx_description
1 polymer ?
#
loop_
_entity_poly.entity_id
_entity_poly.type
_entity_poly.pdbx_seq_one_letter_code
_entity_poly.pdbx_strand_id
1 'polypeptide(L)'
;MARPRRLLPLARRALADRDVDEALDHYLAEAARAAEGFVKSMERAYGHIRRAPDSGSPRWAHALDLPGLRAWPLKRYPYLVFYVVLPARIEVWRVLHMRRDMPAWLAEDESASPPPAD
;
A
#
# COMPACT_ATOMS: atom_id res chain seq x y z
N MET A 1 -30.27 -4.92 17.55
CA MET A 1 -29.90 -3.77 16.75
C MET A 1 -28.39 -3.71 16.53
N ALA A 2 -27.99 -3.57 15.31
CA ALA A 2 -26.57 -3.54 14.99
C ALA A 2 -25.96 -2.20 15.32
N ARG A 3 -24.75 -2.21 15.87
CA ARG A 3 -24.02 -0.99 16.08
C ARG A 3 -23.41 -0.52 14.77
N PRO A 4 -23.28 0.80 14.56
CA PRO A 4 -22.52 1.27 13.44
C PRO A 4 -21.09 0.75 13.54
N ARG A 5 -20.53 0.32 12.43
CA ARG A 5 -19.17 -0.15 12.43
C ARG A 5 -18.24 1.04 12.70
N ARG A 6 -17.39 0.88 13.70
CA ARG A 6 -16.38 1.89 13.98
C ARG A 6 -15.18 1.65 13.10
N LEU A 7 -14.73 2.69 12.41
CA LEU A 7 -13.52 2.59 11.62
C LEU A 7 -12.31 2.53 12.54
N LEU A 8 -11.37 1.65 12.22
CA LEU A 8 -10.12 1.61 12.93
C LEU A 8 -9.27 2.81 12.55
N PRO A 9 -8.50 3.38 13.48
CA PRO A 9 -7.56 4.41 13.12
C PRO A 9 -6.48 3.82 12.22
N LEU A 10 -5.97 4.64 11.31
CA LEU A 10 -4.90 4.23 10.42
C LEU A 10 -3.63 4.95 10.84
N ALA A 11 -2.64 4.19 11.25
CA ALA A 11 -1.33 4.69 11.61
C ALA A 11 -0.36 4.41 10.47
N ARG A 12 0.64 5.27 10.32
CA ARG A 12 1.65 5.10 9.28
C ARG A 12 3.01 4.99 9.94
N ARG A 13 3.79 4.00 9.55
CA ARG A 13 5.16 3.90 10.03
C ARG A 13 6.00 4.99 9.38
N ALA A 14 7.09 5.38 10.05
CA ALA A 14 7.97 6.42 9.56
C ALA A 14 8.48 6.12 8.14
N LEU A 15 8.78 4.86 7.86
CA LEU A 15 9.24 4.48 6.52
C LEU A 15 8.16 4.70 5.47
N ALA A 16 6.90 4.46 5.80
CA ALA A 16 5.81 4.71 4.87
C ALA A 16 5.69 6.19 4.55
N ASP A 17 5.78 7.04 5.58
CA ASP A 17 5.73 8.49 5.38
C ASP A 17 6.89 8.96 4.53
N ARG A 18 8.07 8.38 4.74
CA ARG A 18 9.26 8.71 3.95
C ARG A 18 9.07 8.29 2.49
N ASP A 19 8.49 7.10 2.26
CA ASP A 19 8.19 6.65 0.91
C ASP A 19 7.28 7.65 0.19
N VAL A 20 6.25 8.13 0.89
CA VAL A 20 5.30 9.09 0.32
C VAL A 20 5.99 10.41 0.03
N ASP A 21 6.83 10.89 0.96
CA ASP A 21 7.55 12.14 0.75
C ASP A 21 8.47 12.08 -0.47
N GLU A 22 9.16 10.96 -0.64
CA GLU A 22 10.05 10.79 -1.79
C GLU A 22 9.27 10.75 -3.11
N ALA A 23 8.13 10.04 -3.10
CA ALA A 23 7.27 10.00 -4.27
C ALA A 23 6.72 11.38 -4.59
N LEU A 24 6.29 12.10 -3.57
CA LEU A 24 5.76 13.44 -3.75
C LEU A 24 6.81 14.38 -4.35
N ASP A 25 8.04 14.31 -3.84
CA ASP A 25 9.13 15.12 -4.39
C ASP A 25 9.35 14.85 -5.86
N HIS A 26 9.27 13.57 -6.25
CA HIS A 26 9.41 13.17 -7.65
C HIS A 26 8.33 13.83 -8.51
N TYR A 27 7.09 13.79 -8.08
CA TYR A 27 6.00 14.38 -8.85
C TYR A 27 6.03 15.90 -8.84
N LEU A 28 6.47 16.51 -7.74
CA LEU A 28 6.64 17.95 -7.67
C LEU A 28 7.68 18.44 -8.67
N ALA A 29 8.73 17.65 -8.87
CA ALA A 29 9.74 18.00 -9.85
C ALA A 29 9.22 17.92 -11.28
N GLU A 30 8.17 17.14 -11.51
CA GLU A 30 7.58 17.02 -12.84
C GLU A 30 6.53 18.10 -13.08
N ALA A 31 5.55 18.19 -12.23
CA ALA A 31 4.48 19.18 -12.36
C ALA A 31 3.63 19.21 -11.09
N ALA A 32 3.24 20.42 -10.70
CA ALA A 32 2.41 20.59 -9.52
C ALA A 32 1.11 19.79 -9.60
N ARG A 33 0.53 19.69 -10.80
CA ARG A 33 -0.71 18.94 -10.99
C ARG A 33 -0.53 17.46 -10.73
N ALA A 34 0.61 16.91 -11.14
CA ALA A 34 0.91 15.49 -10.88
C ALA A 34 1.03 15.26 -9.38
N ALA A 35 1.68 16.17 -8.67
CA ALA A 35 1.84 16.05 -7.22
C ALA A 35 0.49 16.12 -6.52
N GLU A 36 -0.39 17.04 -6.93
CA GLU A 36 -1.73 17.13 -6.35
C GLU A 36 -2.51 15.83 -6.56
N GLY A 37 -2.44 15.29 -7.77
CA GLY A 37 -3.12 14.04 -8.09
C GLY A 37 -2.61 12.89 -7.24
N PHE A 38 -1.30 12.86 -7.01
CA PHE A 38 -0.70 11.82 -6.17
C PHE A 38 -1.23 11.90 -4.74
N VAL A 39 -1.26 13.11 -4.16
CA VAL A 39 -1.76 13.28 -2.80
C VAL A 39 -3.22 12.84 -2.71
N LYS A 40 -4.05 13.21 -3.67
CA LYS A 40 -5.44 12.79 -3.67
C LYS A 40 -5.58 11.28 -3.79
N SER A 41 -4.75 10.65 -4.63
CA SER A 41 -4.76 9.21 -4.78
C SER A 41 -4.38 8.52 -3.48
N MET A 42 -3.40 9.05 -2.75
CA MET A 42 -3.02 8.52 -1.44
C MET A 42 -4.16 8.64 -0.44
N GLU A 43 -4.81 9.80 -0.40
CA GLU A 43 -5.93 10.00 0.52
C GLU A 43 -7.06 9.03 0.25
N ARG A 44 -7.37 8.80 -1.03
CA ARG A 44 -8.40 7.84 -1.40
C ARG A 44 -8.03 6.42 -0.99
N ALA A 45 -6.76 6.06 -1.20
CA ALA A 45 -6.30 4.73 -0.84
C ALA A 45 -6.40 4.51 0.67
N TYR A 46 -5.94 5.45 1.47
CA TYR A 46 -6.03 5.34 2.92
C TYR A 46 -7.48 5.28 3.39
N GLY A 47 -8.34 6.12 2.78
CA GLY A 47 -9.76 6.09 3.12
C GLY A 47 -10.40 4.76 2.79
N HIS A 48 -10.06 4.20 1.62
CA HIS A 48 -10.59 2.89 1.23
C HIS A 48 -10.13 1.80 2.19
N ILE A 49 -8.84 1.79 2.54
CA ILE A 49 -8.30 0.78 3.45
C ILE A 49 -9.01 0.85 4.79
N ARG A 50 -9.30 2.05 5.29
CA ARG A 50 -10.03 2.18 6.55
C ARG A 50 -11.45 1.65 6.47
N ARG A 51 -12.12 1.85 5.33
CA ARG A 51 -13.50 1.38 5.17
C ARG A 51 -13.58 -0.11 4.90
N ALA A 52 -12.59 -0.65 4.21
CA ALA A 52 -12.60 -2.06 3.80
C ALA A 52 -11.20 -2.66 3.98
N PRO A 53 -10.76 -2.84 5.24
CA PRO A 53 -9.39 -3.26 5.49
C PRO A 53 -9.04 -4.64 4.95
N ASP A 54 -10.04 -5.49 4.72
CA ASP A 54 -9.79 -6.82 4.20
C ASP A 54 -9.71 -6.87 2.68
N SER A 55 -9.86 -5.72 2.00
CA SER A 55 -9.89 -5.70 0.55
C SER A 55 -8.52 -5.76 -0.10
N GLY A 56 -7.46 -5.42 0.63
CA GLY A 56 -6.12 -5.48 0.07
C GLY A 56 -5.70 -6.90 -0.22
N SER A 57 -4.86 -7.07 -1.23
CA SER A 57 -4.39 -8.39 -1.63
C SER A 57 -3.44 -8.99 -0.60
N PRO A 58 -3.63 -10.25 -0.19
CA PRO A 58 -2.69 -10.92 0.71
C PRO A 58 -1.52 -11.58 -0.04
N ARG A 59 -1.41 -11.32 -1.31
CA ARG A 59 -0.48 -11.99 -2.20
C ARG A 59 0.98 -11.97 -1.70
N TRP A 60 1.44 -10.84 -1.20
CA TRP A 60 2.83 -10.70 -0.77
C TRP A 60 3.10 -11.20 0.64
N ALA A 61 2.04 -11.53 1.40
CA ALA A 61 2.22 -12.05 2.76
C ALA A 61 3.07 -13.32 2.74
N HIS A 62 2.77 -14.21 1.80
CA HIS A 62 3.50 -15.46 1.70
C HIS A 62 4.92 -15.24 1.17
N ALA A 63 5.05 -14.48 0.09
CA ALA A 63 6.34 -14.26 -0.54
C ALA A 63 7.33 -13.57 0.40
N LEU A 64 6.85 -12.68 1.25
CA LEU A 64 7.70 -11.94 2.18
C LEU A 64 7.75 -12.55 3.56
N ASP A 65 7.03 -13.66 3.77
CA ASP A 65 6.94 -14.31 5.08
C ASP A 65 6.47 -13.32 6.15
N LEU A 66 5.44 -12.55 5.81
CA LEU A 66 4.85 -11.56 6.71
C LEU A 66 3.34 -11.82 6.80
N PRO A 67 2.93 -12.74 7.69
CA PRO A 67 1.51 -13.09 7.81
C PRO A 67 0.66 -11.87 8.08
N GLY A 68 -0.46 -11.79 7.38
CA GLY A 68 -1.39 -10.69 7.55
C GLY A 68 -1.10 -9.47 6.69
N LEU A 69 0.02 -9.46 5.99
CA LEU A 69 0.35 -8.32 5.13
C LEU A 69 -0.61 -8.25 3.95
N ARG A 70 -1.11 -7.05 3.68
CA ARG A 70 -1.98 -6.80 2.55
C ARG A 70 -1.43 -5.65 1.73
N ALA A 71 -1.82 -5.57 0.47
CA ALA A 71 -1.38 -4.50 -0.41
C ALA A 71 -2.56 -3.95 -1.19
N TRP A 72 -2.62 -2.64 -1.31
CA TRP A 72 -3.67 -1.94 -2.06
C TRP A 72 -3.01 -1.00 -3.07
N PRO A 73 -3.34 -1.11 -4.37
CA PRO A 73 -2.72 -0.26 -5.37
C PRO A 73 -3.33 1.12 -5.39
N LEU A 74 -2.50 2.13 -5.64
CA LEU A 74 -3.01 3.47 -5.91
C LEU A 74 -3.64 3.50 -7.29
N LYS A 75 -4.62 4.39 -7.44
CA LYS A 75 -5.24 4.64 -8.73
C LYS A 75 -4.37 5.62 -9.50
N ARG A 76 -4.02 5.27 -10.73
CA ARG A 76 -3.27 6.12 -11.66
C ARG A 76 -1.79 6.32 -11.35
N TYR A 77 -1.32 5.85 -10.21
CA TYR A 77 0.09 5.98 -9.83
C TYR A 77 0.62 4.59 -9.50
N PRO A 78 1.81 4.24 -9.95
CA PRO A 78 2.29 2.85 -9.86
C PRO A 78 2.88 2.53 -8.48
N TYR A 79 2.08 2.69 -7.44
CA TYR A 79 2.49 2.42 -6.08
C TYR A 79 1.53 1.46 -5.40
N LEU A 80 2.10 0.69 -4.47
CA LEU A 80 1.34 -0.23 -3.61
C LEU A 80 1.48 0.23 -2.17
N VAL A 81 0.34 0.28 -1.47
CA VAL A 81 0.31 0.56 -0.04
C VAL A 81 0.30 -0.77 0.68
N PHE A 82 1.38 -1.07 1.41
CA PHE A 82 1.49 -2.29 2.21
C PHE A 82 1.06 -2.00 3.64
N TYR A 83 0.13 -2.80 4.14
CA TYR A 83 -0.43 -2.57 5.47
C TYR A 83 -0.80 -3.88 6.15
N VAL A 84 -0.99 -3.81 7.47
CA VAL A 84 -1.54 -4.92 8.25
C VAL A 84 -2.71 -4.40 9.07
N VAL A 85 -3.67 -5.29 9.36
CA VAL A 85 -4.82 -4.95 10.19
C VAL A 85 -4.58 -5.56 11.56
N LEU A 86 -4.42 -4.70 12.56
CA LEU A 86 -4.24 -5.11 13.94
C LEU A 86 -5.58 -4.95 14.68
N PRO A 87 -5.72 -5.54 15.87
CA PRO A 87 -7.02 -5.46 16.57
C PRO A 87 -7.51 -4.04 16.81
N ALA A 88 -6.59 -3.11 17.10
CA ALA A 88 -6.98 -1.75 17.47
C ALA A 88 -6.67 -0.70 16.41
N ARG A 89 -5.96 -1.06 15.36
CA ARG A 89 -5.59 -0.09 14.32
C ARG A 89 -5.15 -0.80 13.05
N ILE A 90 -5.15 -0.03 11.97
CA ILE A 90 -4.52 -0.44 10.72
C ILE A 90 -3.16 0.24 10.68
N GLU A 91 -2.13 -0.49 10.28
CA GLU A 91 -0.78 0.05 10.27
C GLU A 91 -0.21 -0.04 8.87
N VAL A 92 0.10 1.11 8.28
CA VAL A 92 0.72 1.18 6.95
C VAL A 92 2.23 1.07 7.13
N TRP A 93 2.81 0.06 6.48
CA TRP A 93 4.23 -0.23 6.63
C TRP A 93 5.09 0.44 5.57
N ARG A 94 4.67 0.36 4.30
CA ARG A 94 5.45 0.91 3.19
C ARG A 94 4.51 1.38 2.08
N VAL A 95 4.98 2.31 1.27
CA VAL A 95 4.34 2.69 0.02
C VAL A 95 5.41 2.61 -1.05
N LEU A 96 5.37 1.54 -1.85
CA LEU A 96 6.47 1.20 -2.75
C LEU A 96 6.06 1.30 -4.20
N HIS A 97 6.98 1.82 -5.02
CA HIS A 97 6.78 1.85 -6.47
C HIS A 97 6.84 0.42 -7.00
N MET A 98 5.87 0.06 -7.82
CA MET A 98 5.72 -1.32 -8.29
C MET A 98 6.91 -1.87 -9.04
N ARG A 99 7.70 -1.02 -9.65
CA ARG A 99 8.86 -1.47 -10.42
C ARG A 99 10.18 -1.12 -9.78
N ARG A 100 10.31 0.13 -9.28
CA ARG A 100 11.60 0.59 -8.76
C ARG A 100 11.94 0.03 -7.39
N ASP A 101 10.91 -0.04 -6.53
CA ASP A 101 11.15 -0.29 -5.11
C ASP A 101 10.94 -1.72 -4.68
N MET A 102 10.32 -2.52 -5.53
CA MET A 102 10.07 -3.91 -5.16
C MET A 102 11.36 -4.71 -5.26
N PRO A 103 11.60 -5.61 -4.32
CA PRO A 103 12.78 -6.47 -4.41
C PRO A 103 12.79 -7.26 -5.71
N ALA A 104 13.98 -7.43 -6.26
CA ALA A 104 14.11 -8.10 -7.55
C ALA A 104 13.51 -9.51 -7.53
N TRP A 105 13.77 -10.26 -6.45
CA TRP A 105 13.24 -11.62 -6.35
C TRP A 105 11.71 -11.63 -6.30
N LEU A 106 11.11 -10.60 -5.72
CA LEU A 106 9.66 -10.50 -5.68
C LEU A 106 9.09 -10.19 -7.06
N ALA A 107 9.76 -9.34 -7.80
CA ALA A 107 9.38 -9.03 -9.18
C ALA A 107 9.50 -10.25 -10.06
N GLU A 108 10.56 -11.02 -9.88
CA GLU A 108 10.76 -12.27 -10.62
C GLU A 108 9.65 -13.27 -10.32
N ASP A 109 9.32 -13.42 -9.06
CA ASP A 109 8.26 -14.29 -8.61
C ASP A 109 6.97 -13.98 -9.33
N GLU A 110 6.69 -12.70 -9.39
CA GLU A 110 5.48 -12.22 -10.01
C GLU A 110 5.45 -12.52 -11.50
N SER A 111 6.57 -12.34 -12.16
CA SER A 111 6.60 -12.55 -13.60
C SER A 111 6.73 -14.03 -13.97
N ALA A 112 7.41 -14.79 -13.15
CA ALA A 112 7.55 -16.21 -13.39
C ALA A 112 6.22 -16.91 -13.17
N SER A 113 5.53 -16.45 -12.35
CA SER A 113 4.29 -16.95 -12.01
C SER A 113 4.29 -18.33 -11.81
N PRO A 114 4.42 -18.62 -11.63
CA PRO A 114 4.02 -19.32 -11.10
C PRO A 114 4.25 -19.79 -10.12
N PRO A 115 4.33 -19.82 -9.70
CA PRO A 115 4.64 -20.37 -8.95
C PRO A 115 4.38 -21.38 -8.56
N PRO A 116 4.58 -21.71 -8.51
CA PRO A 116 4.30 -22.40 -8.18
C PRO A 116 3.96 -22.80 -7.21
N ALA A 117 3.89 -22.82 -7.03
CA ALA A 117 3.65 -23.13 -6.23
C ALA A 117 4.03 -23.51 -5.56
N ASP A 118 4.22 -23.45 -5.67
CA ASP A 118 4.55 -23.66 -5.24
C ASP A 118 4.54 -23.65 -4.84
#